data_2c9fdea002275ac8b3ba1ea49d6bddae
#
_entry.id   2c9fdea002275ac8b3ba1ea49d6bddae
#
_cell.length_a   1.000
_cell.length_b   1.000
_cell.length_c   1.000
_cell.angle_alpha   90.00
_cell.angle_beta   90.00
_cell.angle_gamma   90.00
#
_symmetry.space_group_name_H-M   'P 1'
#
loop_
_entity.id
_entity.type
_entity.pdbx_description
1 polymer ?
#
loop_
_entity_poly.entity_id
_entity_poly.type
_entity_poly.pdbx_seq_one_letter_code
_entity_poly.pdbx_strand_id
1 'polypeptide(L)'
;SSWGPTPSLTLKPQISGVGGSVLSARNDTTDGYQVMSGTSMATPDVAGVTATILSYLKSESKYKDLSKKELADMAEALLASSAQTVIPNNYTFSPRKQGAGLVDAFHAEQLVLGGAKAYITNPIANIGDNPSKDGHFQIRYTVKDLRNEFPGEEDGKEFNISWKFCFDEPVADEEGNYYNALTTLGLTEDEVTVTTNYKDDVLVIGPGQTAEVVIDVQLTDDFMADIDAIYPNGAYIEGYINFTSPAATYDPTACFHGTFMGF
;
A
#
# COMPACT_ATOMS: atom_id res chain seq x y z
N SER A 1 17.98 6.89 -0.91
CA SER A 1 17.02 6.41 0.07
C SER A 1 17.33 4.98 0.46
N SER A 2 16.93 4.58 1.65
CA SER A 2 17.08 3.18 2.09
C SER A 2 15.87 2.38 1.59
N TRP A 3 16.12 1.16 1.17
CA TRP A 3 15.10 0.20 0.74
C TRP A 3 14.91 -0.86 1.82
N GLY A 4 13.72 -1.46 1.84
CA GLY A 4 13.43 -2.63 2.65
C GLY A 4 13.81 -3.95 1.98
N PRO A 5 13.42 -5.03 2.59
CA PRO A 5 12.79 -5.12 3.92
C PRO A 5 13.80 -4.96 5.07
N THR A 6 13.26 -5.03 6.30
CA THR A 6 14.12 -5.26 7.48
C THR A 6 14.64 -6.71 7.51
N PRO A 7 15.66 -7.03 8.32
CA PRO A 7 16.11 -8.42 8.47
C PRO A 7 15.02 -9.39 8.96
N SER A 8 13.94 -8.89 9.57
CA SER A 8 12.77 -9.67 9.99
C SER A 8 11.67 -9.74 8.92
N LEU A 9 11.97 -9.46 7.66
CA LEU A 9 11.04 -9.46 6.53
C LEU A 9 9.83 -8.53 6.73
N THR A 10 10.04 -7.41 7.46
CA THR A 10 9.01 -6.38 7.60
C THR A 10 9.19 -5.31 6.52
N LEU A 11 8.11 -4.96 5.84
CA LEU A 11 8.12 -3.95 4.79
C LEU A 11 8.57 -2.58 5.33
N LYS A 12 9.58 -2.01 4.69
CA LYS A 12 10.06 -0.63 4.85
C LYS A 12 10.54 -0.11 3.48
N PRO A 13 10.35 1.20 3.17
CA PRO A 13 9.55 2.18 3.93
C PRO A 13 8.08 1.78 3.99
N GLN A 14 7.30 2.36 4.91
CA GLN A 14 5.85 2.13 4.97
C GLN A 14 5.10 3.03 3.98
N ILE A 15 5.62 4.25 3.78
CA ILE A 15 5.06 5.25 2.87
C ILE A 15 6.17 6.16 2.36
N SER A 16 5.96 6.80 1.23
CA SER A 16 6.87 7.78 0.64
C SER A 16 6.32 9.21 0.75
N GLY A 17 7.21 10.19 0.85
CA GLY A 17 6.89 11.62 0.82
C GLY A 17 7.74 12.36 -0.20
N VAL A 18 7.40 13.62 -0.48
CA VAL A 18 8.15 14.47 -1.41
C VAL A 18 9.49 14.88 -0.79
N GLY A 19 10.56 14.33 -1.34
CA GLY A 19 11.93 14.56 -0.84
C GLY A 19 12.89 15.09 -1.89
N GLY A 20 12.45 15.35 -3.12
CA GLY A 20 13.27 15.84 -4.21
C GLY A 20 13.08 17.35 -4.48
N SER A 21 14.19 18.11 -4.51
CA SER A 21 14.18 19.55 -4.84
C SER A 21 13.21 20.38 -3.99
N VAL A 22 13.15 20.10 -2.69
CA VAL A 22 12.25 20.77 -1.74
C VAL A 22 12.82 22.16 -1.39
N LEU A 23 12.06 23.21 -1.70
CA LEU A 23 12.38 24.58 -1.29
C LEU A 23 11.88 24.80 0.15
N SER A 24 12.77 25.18 1.05
CA SER A 24 12.43 25.44 2.44
C SER A 24 13.34 26.52 3.05
N ALA A 25 12.97 27.01 4.23
CA ALA A 25 13.75 28.01 4.96
C ALA A 25 15.14 27.45 5.33
N ARG A 26 16.14 28.33 5.26
CA ARG A 26 17.49 28.05 5.77
C ARG A 26 17.56 28.30 7.26
N ASN A 27 18.34 27.47 7.95
CA ASN A 27 18.52 27.57 9.39
C ASN A 27 19.62 28.56 9.83
N ASP A 28 20.42 29.05 8.88
CA ASP A 28 21.56 29.95 9.11
C ASP A 28 21.26 31.42 8.73
N THR A 29 20.02 31.73 8.33
CA THR A 29 19.56 33.09 7.99
C THR A 29 18.16 33.30 8.57
N THR A 30 17.77 34.61 8.67
CA THR A 30 16.43 34.99 9.14
C THR A 30 15.36 35.02 8.04
N ASP A 31 15.76 35.10 6.77
CA ASP A 31 14.91 35.31 5.60
C ASP A 31 15.33 34.51 4.37
N GLY A 32 16.34 33.62 4.53
CA GLY A 32 16.88 32.83 3.42
C GLY A 32 16.10 31.53 3.17
N TYR A 33 16.10 31.13 1.91
CA TYR A 33 15.56 29.86 1.45
C TYR A 33 16.63 29.06 0.71
N GLN A 34 16.46 27.75 0.67
CA GLN A 34 17.33 26.84 -0.09
C GLN A 34 16.55 25.65 -0.63
N VAL A 35 17.04 25.07 -1.70
CA VAL A 35 16.53 23.83 -2.27
C VAL A 35 17.41 22.67 -1.81
N MET A 36 16.80 21.63 -1.25
CA MET A 36 17.48 20.42 -0.82
C MET A 36 16.72 19.17 -1.28
N SER A 37 17.44 18.06 -1.41
CA SER A 37 16.86 16.74 -1.70
C SER A 37 17.35 15.71 -0.68
N GLY A 38 16.47 14.80 -0.28
CA GLY A 38 16.78 13.71 0.62
C GLY A 38 15.56 13.20 1.37
N THR A 39 15.73 12.05 2.01
CA THR A 39 14.72 11.50 2.93
C THR A 39 14.46 12.41 4.14
N SER A 40 15.46 13.25 4.50
CA SER A 40 15.31 14.30 5.52
C SER A 40 14.31 15.40 5.12
N MET A 41 14.01 15.56 3.84
CA MET A 41 12.99 16.48 3.32
C MET A 41 11.63 15.76 3.18
N ALA A 42 11.63 14.47 2.82
CA ALA A 42 10.42 13.65 2.76
C ALA A 42 9.80 13.40 4.16
N THR A 43 10.62 13.20 5.17
CA THR A 43 10.13 12.90 6.54
C THR A 43 9.23 14.00 7.11
N PRO A 44 9.62 15.29 7.12
CA PRO A 44 8.74 16.36 7.60
C PRO A 44 7.50 16.57 6.71
N ASP A 45 7.57 16.28 5.41
CA ASP A 45 6.41 16.27 4.53
C ASP A 45 5.36 15.26 5.01
N VAL A 46 5.74 13.99 5.16
CA VAL A 46 4.84 12.95 5.70
C VAL A 46 4.36 13.30 7.11
N ALA A 47 5.24 13.83 7.97
CA ALA A 47 4.87 14.23 9.33
C ALA A 47 3.81 15.36 9.33
N GLY A 48 3.94 16.33 8.42
CA GLY A 48 2.98 17.42 8.25
C GLY A 48 1.61 16.89 7.79
N VAL A 49 1.59 16.02 6.80
CA VAL A 49 0.35 15.36 6.35
C VAL A 49 -0.28 14.55 7.48
N THR A 50 0.51 13.75 8.19
CA THR A 50 0.02 12.97 9.35
C THR A 50 -0.58 13.87 10.43
N ALA A 51 0.06 15.00 10.74
CA ALA A 51 -0.44 15.96 11.72
C ALA A 51 -1.78 16.58 11.28
N THR A 52 -1.95 16.83 9.97
CA THR A 52 -3.20 17.35 9.40
C THR A 52 -4.32 16.34 9.58
N ILE A 53 -4.11 15.07 9.20
CA ILE A 53 -5.12 14.02 9.36
C ILE A 53 -5.44 13.78 10.84
N LEU A 54 -4.44 13.75 11.73
CA LEU A 54 -4.66 13.64 13.18
C LEU A 54 -5.45 14.83 13.75
N SER A 55 -5.20 16.03 13.26
CA SER A 55 -5.96 17.24 13.67
C SER A 55 -7.41 17.12 13.23
N TYR A 56 -7.64 16.68 12.00
CA TYR A 56 -8.98 16.42 11.49
C TYR A 56 -9.70 15.35 12.32
N LEU A 57 -9.13 14.17 12.52
CA LEU A 57 -9.74 13.11 13.32
C LEU A 57 -10.07 13.56 14.75
N LYS A 58 -9.21 14.36 15.38
CA LYS A 58 -9.48 14.92 16.73
C LYS A 58 -10.59 15.96 16.75
N SER A 59 -10.85 16.66 15.67
CA SER A 59 -11.94 17.65 15.57
C SER A 59 -13.30 17.00 15.42
N GLU A 60 -13.36 15.75 14.95
CA GLU A 60 -14.60 15.02 14.73
C GLU A 60 -15.12 14.40 16.03
N SER A 61 -16.36 14.76 16.39
CA SER A 61 -17.02 14.30 17.64
C SER A 61 -17.10 12.78 17.76
N LYS A 62 -17.18 12.08 16.65
CA LYS A 62 -17.27 10.62 16.54
C LYS A 62 -16.00 9.89 16.99
N TYR A 63 -14.85 10.55 16.92
CA TYR A 63 -13.56 9.98 17.34
C TYR A 63 -13.06 10.47 18.69
N LYS A 64 -13.85 11.29 19.40
CA LYS A 64 -13.48 11.92 20.69
C LYS A 64 -13.10 10.92 21.78
N ASP A 65 -13.69 9.71 21.74
CA ASP A 65 -13.50 8.67 22.75
C ASP A 65 -12.31 7.73 22.41
N LEU A 66 -11.71 7.88 21.23
CA LEU A 66 -10.53 7.12 20.83
C LEU A 66 -9.30 7.59 21.61
N SER A 67 -8.51 6.63 22.05
CA SER A 67 -7.20 6.90 22.65
C SER A 67 -6.24 7.52 21.63
N LYS A 68 -5.16 8.14 22.12
CA LYS A 68 -4.11 8.70 21.24
C LYS A 68 -3.50 7.65 20.34
N LYS A 69 -3.39 6.41 20.81
CA LYS A 69 -2.88 5.29 20.03
C LYS A 69 -3.84 4.92 18.91
N GLU A 70 -5.11 4.74 19.20
CA GLU A 70 -6.13 4.40 18.20
C GLU A 70 -6.25 5.48 17.11
N LEU A 71 -6.17 6.76 17.48
CA LEU A 71 -6.13 7.85 16.52
C LEU A 71 -4.86 7.82 15.64
N ALA A 72 -3.71 7.49 16.22
CA ALA A 72 -2.47 7.36 15.46
C ALA A 72 -2.51 6.16 14.51
N ASP A 73 -2.97 4.99 14.98
CA ASP A 73 -3.13 3.78 14.19
C ASP A 73 -4.11 4.03 13.01
N MET A 74 -5.23 4.73 13.27
CA MET A 74 -6.19 5.09 12.24
C MET A 74 -5.59 6.06 11.20
N ALA A 75 -4.85 7.08 11.64
CA ALA A 75 -4.20 8.01 10.73
C ALA A 75 -3.17 7.30 9.84
N GLU A 76 -2.34 6.42 10.41
CA GLU A 76 -1.38 5.61 9.66
C GLU A 76 -2.09 4.73 8.62
N ALA A 77 -3.16 4.06 9.03
CA ALA A 77 -3.95 3.18 8.16
C ALA A 77 -4.63 3.96 7.02
N LEU A 78 -5.19 5.12 7.29
CA LEU A 78 -5.79 6.00 6.26
C LEU A 78 -4.73 6.46 5.25
N LEU A 79 -3.59 6.93 5.73
CA LEU A 79 -2.50 7.40 4.87
C LEU A 79 -1.94 6.29 3.98
N ALA A 80 -1.75 5.09 4.52
CA ALA A 80 -1.27 3.96 3.73
C ALA A 80 -2.33 3.45 2.74
N SER A 81 -3.62 3.41 3.13
CA SER A 81 -4.72 2.96 2.25
C SER A 81 -4.98 3.93 1.09
N SER A 82 -4.69 5.22 1.26
CA SER A 82 -4.93 6.28 0.29
C SER A 82 -3.69 6.71 -0.50
N ALA A 83 -2.51 6.16 -0.19
CA ALA A 83 -1.28 6.55 -0.85
C ALA A 83 -1.34 6.32 -2.36
N GLN A 84 -0.67 7.17 -3.12
CA GLN A 84 -0.60 7.03 -4.58
C GLN A 84 0.59 6.16 -4.98
N THR A 85 0.31 5.00 -5.56
CA THR A 85 1.37 4.15 -6.12
C THR A 85 2.07 4.86 -7.26
N VAL A 86 3.38 5.06 -7.15
CA VAL A 86 4.19 5.70 -8.20
C VAL A 86 4.52 4.69 -9.29
N ILE A 87 4.17 5.03 -10.53
CA ILE A 87 4.33 4.18 -11.72
C ILE A 87 5.13 4.95 -12.78
N PRO A 88 6.48 4.97 -12.71
CA PRO A 88 7.27 5.61 -13.74
C PRO A 88 7.31 4.74 -15.01
N ASN A 89 7.09 5.36 -16.17
CA ASN A 89 7.26 4.71 -17.48
C ASN A 89 6.55 3.34 -17.63
N ASN A 90 5.34 3.19 -17.09
CA ASN A 90 4.55 1.96 -17.06
C ASN A 90 5.08 0.84 -16.12
N TYR A 91 6.11 1.08 -15.34
CA TYR A 91 6.59 0.15 -14.31
C TYR A 91 6.09 0.59 -12.93
N THR A 92 5.57 -0.33 -12.13
CA THR A 92 5.26 -0.04 -10.73
C THR A 92 6.53 -0.18 -9.91
N PHE A 93 6.89 0.84 -9.12
CA PHE A 93 7.93 0.63 -8.13
C PHE A 93 7.50 -0.39 -7.10
N SER A 94 8.43 -1.27 -6.76
CA SER A 94 8.29 -2.27 -5.72
C SER A 94 7.88 -1.63 -4.37
N PRO A 95 6.98 -2.25 -3.59
CA PRO A 95 6.69 -1.86 -2.22
C PRO A 95 7.92 -1.64 -1.35
N ARG A 96 8.99 -2.42 -1.49
CA ARG A 96 10.25 -2.21 -0.78
C ARG A 96 10.93 -0.87 -1.09
N LYS A 97 10.55 -0.21 -2.20
CA LYS A 97 11.12 1.07 -2.64
C LYS A 97 10.23 2.25 -2.27
N GLN A 98 8.90 2.08 -2.23
CA GLN A 98 7.96 3.17 -2.00
C GLN A 98 6.97 2.94 -0.86
N GLY A 99 6.92 1.75 -0.27
CA GLY A 99 5.88 1.38 0.68
C GLY A 99 4.51 1.30 0.01
N ALA A 100 3.49 1.83 0.67
CA ALA A 100 2.15 1.95 0.12
C ALA A 100 2.08 2.94 -1.07
N GLY A 101 3.04 3.83 -1.20
CA GLY A 101 3.10 4.85 -2.25
C GLY A 101 3.40 6.23 -1.73
N LEU A 102 3.21 7.24 -2.56
CA LEU A 102 3.35 8.65 -2.18
C LEU A 102 2.16 9.08 -1.31
N VAL A 103 2.44 9.72 -0.18
CA VAL A 103 1.42 10.24 0.73
C VAL A 103 0.49 11.24 0.02
N ASP A 104 -0.82 11.08 0.23
CA ASP A 104 -1.87 11.94 -0.33
C ASP A 104 -2.83 12.37 0.77
N ALA A 105 -2.70 13.62 1.21
CA ALA A 105 -3.53 14.19 2.26
C ALA A 105 -5.00 14.32 1.86
N PHE A 106 -5.24 14.71 0.60
CA PHE A 106 -6.59 14.89 0.09
C PHE A 106 -7.32 13.54 0.00
N HIS A 107 -6.70 12.53 -0.59
CA HIS A 107 -7.30 11.20 -0.68
C HIS A 107 -7.55 10.60 0.71
N ALA A 108 -6.60 10.74 1.66
CA ALA A 108 -6.78 10.26 3.03
C ALA A 108 -7.99 10.91 3.74
N GLU A 109 -8.21 12.21 3.55
CA GLU A 109 -9.39 12.92 4.04
C GLU A 109 -10.66 12.41 3.35
N GLN A 110 -10.63 12.22 2.04
CA GLN A 110 -11.78 11.76 1.27
C GLN A 110 -12.19 10.31 1.58
N LEU A 111 -11.28 9.45 2.03
CA LEU A 111 -11.66 8.13 2.54
C LEU A 111 -12.64 8.22 3.73
N VAL A 112 -12.60 9.31 4.48
CA VAL A 112 -13.48 9.54 5.63
C VAL A 112 -14.74 10.33 5.24
N LEU A 113 -14.58 11.43 4.45
CA LEU A 113 -15.67 12.38 4.16
C LEU A 113 -16.52 12.02 2.96
N GLY A 114 -15.89 11.53 1.92
CA GLY A 114 -16.53 11.28 0.61
C GLY A 114 -16.14 9.92 0.07
N GLY A 115 -15.70 9.87 -1.16
CA GLY A 115 -15.03 8.76 -1.81
C GLY A 115 -15.47 7.35 -1.40
N ALA A 116 -14.51 6.56 -0.96
CA ALA A 116 -14.77 5.18 -0.55
C ALA A 116 -15.55 5.07 0.77
N LYS A 117 -15.38 6.00 1.72
CA LYS A 117 -15.86 5.90 3.11
C LYS A 117 -15.52 4.54 3.75
N ALA A 118 -14.39 4.01 3.38
CA ALA A 118 -13.85 2.76 3.88
C ALA A 118 -12.32 2.80 3.80
N TYR A 119 -11.63 2.02 4.62
CA TYR A 119 -10.19 1.88 4.61
C TYR A 119 -9.77 0.52 5.15
N ILE A 120 -8.51 0.16 4.95
CA ILE A 120 -7.92 -1.06 5.51
C ILE A 120 -7.29 -0.70 6.85
N THR A 121 -7.65 -1.39 7.92
CA THR A 121 -7.11 -1.14 9.27
C THR A 121 -5.68 -1.65 9.45
N ASN A 122 -5.26 -2.62 8.61
CA ASN A 122 -3.92 -3.21 8.57
C ASN A 122 -3.37 -3.17 7.12
N PRO A 123 -3.11 -2.00 6.54
CA PRO A 123 -2.88 -1.83 5.09
C PRO A 123 -1.54 -2.39 4.59
N ILE A 124 -0.68 -2.86 5.50
CA ILE A 124 0.61 -3.47 5.16
C ILE A 124 0.61 -4.92 5.67
N ALA A 125 0.60 -5.87 4.75
CA ALA A 125 0.69 -7.29 5.04
C ALA A 125 2.12 -7.80 4.84
N ASN A 126 2.76 -8.23 5.93
CA ASN A 126 4.04 -8.92 5.89
C ASN A 126 3.76 -10.41 5.90
N ILE A 127 3.95 -11.09 4.77
CA ILE A 127 3.65 -12.52 4.61
C ILE A 127 4.73 -13.36 5.30
N GLY A 128 5.95 -12.82 5.38
CA GLY A 128 7.11 -13.54 5.93
C GLY A 128 7.83 -14.37 4.88
N ASP A 129 8.36 -15.48 5.32
CA ASP A 129 9.15 -16.43 4.54
C ASP A 129 8.28 -17.64 4.17
N ASN A 130 8.50 -18.23 2.99
CA ASN A 130 7.88 -19.50 2.56
C ASN A 130 8.92 -20.64 2.57
N PRO A 131 9.24 -21.20 3.74
CA PRO A 131 10.25 -22.25 3.87
C PRO A 131 9.85 -23.57 3.21
N SER A 132 8.55 -23.81 2.97
CA SER A 132 8.06 -25.02 2.26
C SER A 132 8.31 -24.95 0.76
N LYS A 133 8.57 -23.76 0.22
CA LYS A 133 8.76 -23.53 -1.21
C LYS A 133 7.65 -24.11 -2.09
N ASP A 134 6.41 -24.09 -1.58
CA ASP A 134 5.22 -24.57 -2.29
C ASP A 134 4.53 -23.47 -3.09
N GLY A 135 5.06 -22.24 -3.03
CA GLY A 135 4.51 -21.08 -3.73
C GLY A 135 3.13 -20.65 -3.24
N HIS A 136 2.63 -21.22 -2.13
CA HIS A 136 1.32 -20.92 -1.58
C HIS A 136 1.42 -19.96 -0.40
N PHE A 137 0.64 -18.86 -0.43
CA PHE A 137 0.52 -17.94 0.68
C PHE A 137 -0.81 -17.19 0.68
N GLN A 138 -1.15 -16.58 1.81
CA GLN A 138 -2.36 -15.78 1.97
C GLN A 138 -2.03 -14.36 2.37
N ILE A 139 -2.73 -13.42 1.74
CA ILE A 139 -2.72 -12.01 2.12
C ILE A 139 -4.04 -11.71 2.83
N ARG A 140 -3.97 -11.07 4.01
CA ARG A 140 -5.15 -10.81 4.84
C ARG A 140 -5.26 -9.33 5.16
N TYR A 141 -6.42 -8.76 4.85
CA TYR A 141 -6.77 -7.39 5.19
C TYR A 141 -8.07 -7.33 5.98
N THR A 142 -8.17 -6.34 6.83
CA THR A 142 -9.39 -5.98 7.53
C THR A 142 -9.88 -4.64 7.00
N VAL A 143 -10.98 -4.68 6.24
CA VAL A 143 -11.62 -3.47 5.70
C VAL A 143 -12.68 -3.00 6.69
N LYS A 144 -12.68 -1.70 7.00
CA LYS A 144 -13.67 -1.04 7.86
C LYS A 144 -14.46 -0.01 7.06
N ASP A 145 -15.79 -0.14 7.12
CA ASP A 145 -16.71 0.85 6.59
C ASP A 145 -16.97 1.95 7.62
N LEU A 146 -17.04 3.19 7.17
CA LEU A 146 -17.20 4.38 8.02
C LEU A 146 -18.57 5.04 7.89
N ARG A 147 -19.52 4.45 7.13
CA ARG A 147 -20.80 5.07 6.75
C ARG A 147 -21.88 5.11 7.84
N ASN A 148 -21.82 4.27 8.87
CA ASN A 148 -22.85 4.27 9.92
C ASN A 148 -22.98 5.61 10.65
N GLU A 149 -22.13 6.57 10.33
CA GLU A 149 -22.16 7.93 10.84
C GLU A 149 -22.95 8.89 9.93
N PHE A 150 -23.38 8.41 8.75
CA PHE A 150 -24.13 9.18 7.76
C PHE A 150 -25.55 8.60 7.62
N PRO A 151 -26.57 9.21 8.25
CA PRO A 151 -27.96 8.75 8.13
C PRO A 151 -28.40 8.71 6.66
N GLY A 152 -29.01 7.60 6.24
CA GLY A 152 -29.57 7.42 4.91
C GLY A 152 -28.72 6.60 3.93
N GLU A 153 -27.57 6.07 4.35
CA GLU A 153 -26.79 5.10 3.58
C GLU A 153 -26.97 3.69 4.16
N GLU A 154 -28.08 3.03 3.81
CA GLU A 154 -28.44 1.71 4.39
C GLU A 154 -27.94 0.53 3.56
N ASP A 155 -27.64 0.73 2.29
CA ASP A 155 -27.25 -0.34 1.37
C ASP A 155 -25.77 -0.72 1.49
N GLY A 156 -25.47 -1.98 1.18
CA GLY A 156 -24.09 -2.47 1.06
C GLY A 156 -23.31 -1.69 0.00
N LYS A 157 -22.03 -1.39 0.27
CA LYS A 157 -21.12 -0.79 -0.71
C LYS A 157 -20.26 -1.87 -1.33
N GLU A 158 -20.14 -1.79 -2.65
CA GLU A 158 -19.35 -2.74 -3.45
C GLU A 158 -17.97 -2.19 -3.75
N PHE A 159 -16.96 -3.07 -3.64
CA PHE A 159 -15.60 -2.81 -4.07
C PHE A 159 -15.10 -4.01 -4.86
N ASN A 160 -14.74 -3.78 -6.12
CA ASN A 160 -14.01 -4.76 -6.91
C ASN A 160 -12.61 -4.92 -6.33
N ILE A 161 -12.21 -6.15 -6.06
CA ILE A 161 -10.87 -6.51 -5.59
C ILE A 161 -10.03 -6.83 -6.83
N SER A 162 -8.88 -6.20 -6.92
CA SER A 162 -7.90 -6.49 -7.96
C SER A 162 -6.49 -6.46 -7.35
N TRP A 163 -5.54 -7.08 -8.03
CA TRP A 163 -4.18 -7.23 -7.53
C TRP A 163 -3.15 -6.85 -8.57
N LYS A 164 -2.01 -6.44 -8.07
CA LYS A 164 -0.83 -6.21 -8.86
C LYS A 164 0.38 -6.78 -8.13
N PHE A 165 0.89 -7.87 -8.67
CA PHE A 165 2.14 -8.43 -8.20
C PHE A 165 3.33 -7.70 -8.80
N CYS A 166 4.39 -7.56 -8.01
CA CYS A 166 5.66 -6.99 -8.42
C CYS A 166 6.74 -8.00 -8.11
N PHE A 167 7.60 -8.25 -9.09
CA PHE A 167 8.74 -9.12 -8.98
C PHE A 167 9.97 -8.40 -9.56
N ASP A 168 11.14 -8.57 -8.96
CA ASP A 168 12.35 -7.94 -9.48
C ASP A 168 12.70 -8.53 -10.85
N GLU A 169 12.87 -7.67 -11.85
CA GLU A 169 13.26 -8.09 -13.19
C GLU A 169 14.68 -8.69 -13.15
N PRO A 170 14.86 -9.95 -13.58
CA PRO A 170 16.17 -10.56 -13.63
C PRO A 170 16.97 -10.01 -14.82
N VAL A 171 18.06 -9.31 -14.54
CA VAL A 171 18.96 -8.81 -15.57
C VAL A 171 20.31 -9.50 -15.42
N ALA A 172 20.80 -10.11 -16.50
CA ALA A 172 22.12 -10.72 -16.53
C ALA A 172 23.21 -9.71 -16.94
N ASP A 173 24.38 -9.78 -16.29
CA ASP A 173 25.58 -9.08 -16.74
C ASP A 173 26.24 -9.82 -17.93
N GLU A 174 27.37 -9.29 -18.45
CA GLU A 174 28.09 -9.89 -19.57
C GLU A 174 28.68 -11.28 -19.25
N GLU A 175 28.91 -11.58 -17.97
CA GLU A 175 29.37 -12.87 -17.48
C GLU A 175 28.21 -13.86 -17.22
N GLY A 176 26.95 -13.44 -17.34
CA GLY A 176 25.77 -14.25 -17.11
C GLY A 176 25.33 -14.36 -15.65
N ASN A 177 25.84 -13.50 -14.76
CA ASN A 177 25.36 -13.41 -13.38
C ASN A 177 24.10 -12.54 -13.33
N TYR A 178 23.08 -13.00 -12.62
CA TYR A 178 21.85 -12.22 -12.46
C TYR A 178 21.98 -11.22 -11.31
N TYR A 179 21.36 -10.05 -11.52
CA TYR A 179 21.18 -9.04 -10.48
C TYR A 179 19.77 -8.43 -10.59
N ASN A 180 19.28 -7.88 -9.46
CA ASN A 180 17.98 -7.24 -9.44
C ASN A 180 18.03 -5.89 -10.15
N ALA A 181 17.22 -5.74 -11.19
CA ALA A 181 17.03 -4.46 -11.84
C ALA A 181 16.27 -3.47 -10.94
N LEU A 182 16.33 -2.19 -11.30
CA LEU A 182 15.51 -1.15 -10.64
C LEU A 182 14.02 -1.25 -11.00
N THR A 183 13.72 -1.96 -12.08
CA THR A 183 12.38 -2.21 -12.61
C THR A 183 11.77 -3.46 -11.99
N THR A 184 10.45 -3.52 -11.97
CA THR A 184 9.70 -4.70 -11.55
C THR A 184 8.82 -5.18 -12.69
N LEU A 185 8.71 -6.50 -12.82
CA LEU A 185 7.74 -7.15 -13.70
C LEU A 185 6.44 -7.42 -12.92
N GLY A 186 5.31 -7.43 -13.63
CA GLY A 186 4.06 -7.99 -13.12
C GLY A 186 4.01 -9.48 -13.40
N LEU A 187 3.34 -10.25 -12.55
CA LEU A 187 3.04 -11.65 -12.83
C LEU A 187 1.81 -11.77 -13.72
N THR A 188 1.84 -12.73 -14.62
CA THR A 188 0.74 -13.08 -15.53
C THR A 188 -0.18 -14.15 -14.93
N GLU A 189 -1.33 -14.37 -15.54
CA GLU A 189 -2.26 -15.43 -15.14
C GLU A 189 -1.68 -16.84 -15.33
N ASP A 190 -0.66 -17.00 -16.18
CA ASP A 190 0.04 -18.27 -16.36
C ASP A 190 1.08 -18.53 -15.25
N GLU A 191 1.45 -17.52 -14.46
CA GLU A 191 2.46 -17.60 -13.42
C GLU A 191 1.86 -17.66 -12.01
N VAL A 192 0.63 -17.15 -11.84
CA VAL A 192 -0.02 -17.06 -10.53
C VAL A 192 -1.52 -17.30 -10.63
N THR A 193 -2.05 -18.12 -9.71
CA THR A 193 -3.49 -18.25 -9.49
C THR A 193 -3.86 -17.49 -8.22
N VAL A 194 -4.87 -16.63 -8.32
CA VAL A 194 -5.35 -15.81 -7.20
C VAL A 194 -6.85 -16.02 -7.03
N THR A 195 -7.27 -16.25 -5.80
CA THR A 195 -8.69 -16.32 -5.44
C THR A 195 -8.94 -15.51 -4.18
N THR A 196 -10.17 -15.04 -4.01
CA THR A 196 -10.57 -14.33 -2.80
C THR A 196 -11.69 -15.08 -2.07
N ASN A 197 -11.92 -14.76 -0.81
CA ASN A 197 -13.06 -15.28 -0.06
C ASN A 197 -14.40 -14.61 -0.44
N TYR A 198 -14.40 -13.78 -1.50
CA TYR A 198 -15.60 -13.11 -2.01
C TYR A 198 -15.94 -13.60 -3.41
N LYS A 199 -17.24 -13.78 -3.65
CA LYS A 199 -17.74 -14.19 -4.96
C LYS A 199 -17.43 -13.11 -6.02
N ASP A 200 -16.93 -13.55 -7.16
CA ASP A 200 -16.60 -12.69 -8.31
C ASP A 200 -15.61 -11.56 -7.93
N ASP A 201 -14.81 -11.77 -6.86
CA ASP A 201 -13.85 -10.81 -6.31
C ASP A 201 -14.46 -9.45 -5.95
N VAL A 202 -15.72 -9.47 -5.47
CA VAL A 202 -16.46 -8.26 -5.07
C VAL A 202 -16.73 -8.30 -3.57
N LEU A 203 -16.05 -7.41 -2.83
CA LEU A 203 -16.38 -7.14 -1.44
C LEU A 203 -17.66 -6.33 -1.36
N VAL A 204 -18.68 -6.86 -0.68
CA VAL A 204 -19.90 -6.11 -0.29
C VAL A 204 -19.85 -5.90 1.22
N ILE A 205 -19.82 -4.64 1.65
CA ILE A 205 -19.75 -4.28 3.08
C ILE A 205 -20.86 -3.31 3.46
N GLY A 206 -21.57 -3.63 4.53
CA GLY A 206 -22.62 -2.77 5.07
C GLY A 206 -22.08 -1.63 5.93
N PRO A 207 -22.92 -0.60 6.20
CA PRO A 207 -22.52 0.55 7.00
C PRO A 207 -21.95 0.16 8.37
N GLY A 208 -20.79 0.69 8.72
CA GLY A 208 -20.10 0.47 9.98
C GLY A 208 -19.56 -0.94 10.20
N GLN A 209 -19.71 -1.83 9.24
CA GLN A 209 -19.22 -3.19 9.34
C GLN A 209 -17.71 -3.24 9.14
N THR A 210 -17.14 -4.35 9.60
CA THR A 210 -15.75 -4.73 9.36
C THR A 210 -15.76 -6.07 8.64
N ALA A 211 -14.99 -6.18 7.57
CA ALA A 211 -14.88 -7.37 6.74
C ALA A 211 -13.44 -7.86 6.68
N GLU A 212 -13.24 -9.16 6.85
CA GLU A 212 -11.95 -9.80 6.57
C GLU A 212 -11.87 -10.18 5.10
N VAL A 213 -10.86 -9.71 4.40
CA VAL A 213 -10.54 -10.08 3.02
C VAL A 213 -9.33 -10.96 3.02
N VAL A 214 -9.49 -12.17 2.50
CA VAL A 214 -8.42 -13.15 2.34
C VAL A 214 -8.18 -13.33 0.86
N ILE A 215 -6.95 -13.09 0.44
CA ILE A 215 -6.49 -13.35 -0.92
C ILE A 215 -5.58 -14.56 -0.83
N ASP A 216 -5.98 -15.63 -1.47
CA ASP A 216 -5.25 -16.88 -1.54
C ASP A 216 -4.46 -16.92 -2.85
N VAL A 217 -3.16 -17.14 -2.75
CA VAL A 217 -2.22 -17.02 -3.87
C VAL A 217 -1.45 -18.31 -4.02
N GLN A 218 -1.42 -18.83 -5.23
CA GLN A 218 -0.62 -19.99 -5.61
C GLN A 218 0.23 -19.62 -6.82
N LEU A 219 1.54 -19.58 -6.66
CA LEU A 219 2.48 -19.52 -7.77
C LEU A 219 2.55 -20.88 -8.48
N THR A 220 2.70 -20.87 -9.80
CA THR A 220 2.79 -22.13 -10.57
C THR A 220 4.15 -22.81 -10.38
N ASP A 221 4.17 -24.13 -10.55
CA ASP A 221 5.40 -24.91 -10.41
C ASP A 221 6.47 -24.48 -11.43
N ASP A 222 6.05 -24.13 -12.66
CA ASP A 222 6.95 -23.64 -13.72
C ASP A 222 7.58 -22.30 -13.32
N PHE A 223 6.79 -21.34 -12.81
CA PHE A 223 7.30 -20.06 -12.35
C PHE A 223 8.23 -20.24 -11.14
N MET A 224 7.89 -21.12 -10.20
CA MET A 224 8.76 -21.42 -9.04
C MET A 224 10.10 -22.03 -9.47
N ALA A 225 10.08 -22.92 -10.48
CA ALA A 225 11.32 -23.50 -11.03
C ALA A 225 12.20 -22.45 -11.72
N ASP A 226 11.60 -21.49 -12.45
CA ASP A 226 12.32 -20.39 -13.08
C ASP A 226 12.92 -19.44 -12.03
N ILE A 227 12.18 -19.12 -10.94
CA ILE A 227 12.71 -18.33 -9.84
C ILE A 227 13.92 -19.02 -9.17
N ASP A 228 13.80 -20.30 -8.84
CA ASP A 228 14.89 -21.06 -8.18
C ASP A 228 16.14 -21.14 -9.07
N ALA A 229 15.97 -21.19 -10.39
CA ALA A 229 17.10 -21.20 -11.33
C ALA A 229 17.83 -19.85 -11.38
N ILE A 230 17.10 -18.74 -11.26
CA ILE A 230 17.65 -17.36 -11.35
C ILE A 230 18.12 -16.87 -9.98
N TYR A 231 17.35 -17.14 -8.95
CA TYR A 231 17.57 -16.67 -7.57
C TYR A 231 17.68 -17.84 -6.58
N PRO A 232 18.80 -18.57 -6.55
CA PRO A 232 18.95 -19.76 -5.71
C PRO A 232 18.87 -19.49 -4.20
N ASN A 233 18.99 -18.22 -3.80
CA ASN A 233 18.85 -17.77 -2.41
C ASN A 233 17.44 -17.26 -2.08
N GLY A 234 16.48 -17.39 -2.99
CA GLY A 234 15.13 -16.91 -2.87
C GLY A 234 14.89 -15.53 -3.50
N ALA A 235 13.65 -15.17 -3.66
CA ALA A 235 13.21 -13.92 -4.26
C ALA A 235 12.06 -13.29 -3.47
N TYR A 236 11.88 -11.98 -3.62
CA TYR A 236 10.76 -11.29 -3.00
C TYR A 236 9.54 -11.32 -3.91
N ILE A 237 8.37 -11.62 -3.32
CA ILE A 237 7.08 -11.41 -3.92
C ILE A 237 6.36 -10.29 -3.17
N GLU A 238 5.87 -9.31 -3.88
CA GLU A 238 5.30 -8.11 -3.29
C GLU A 238 4.26 -7.48 -4.22
N GLY A 239 3.51 -6.52 -3.74
CA GLY A 239 2.53 -5.84 -4.60
C GLY A 239 1.46 -5.10 -3.83
N TYR A 240 0.36 -4.90 -4.55
CA TYR A 240 -0.78 -4.10 -4.11
C TYR A 240 -2.08 -4.85 -4.37
N ILE A 241 -2.98 -4.78 -3.40
CA ILE A 241 -4.37 -5.24 -3.53
C ILE A 241 -5.26 -4.00 -3.53
N ASN A 242 -5.97 -3.77 -4.61
CA ASN A 242 -6.80 -2.59 -4.81
C ASN A 242 -8.28 -2.92 -4.57
N PHE A 243 -8.96 -1.99 -3.95
CA PHE A 243 -10.39 -1.99 -3.70
C PHE A 243 -11.00 -0.80 -4.42
N THR A 244 -11.77 -1.03 -5.47
CA THR A 244 -12.30 0.02 -6.34
C THR A 244 -13.81 -0.02 -6.37
N SER A 245 -14.46 1.03 -5.88
CA SER A 245 -15.91 1.18 -6.01
C SER A 245 -16.29 1.51 -7.46
N PRO A 246 -17.46 1.07 -7.96
CA PRO A 246 -18.00 1.54 -9.25
C PRO A 246 -18.04 3.07 -9.37
N ALA A 247 -18.17 3.79 -8.24
CA ALA A 247 -18.10 5.25 -8.21
C ALA A 247 -16.75 5.83 -8.60
N ALA A 248 -15.66 5.05 -8.58
CA ALA A 248 -14.32 5.51 -8.92
C ALA A 248 -14.18 6.00 -10.37
N THR A 249 -15.11 5.66 -11.25
CA THR A 249 -15.20 6.21 -12.61
C THR A 249 -15.40 7.74 -12.61
N TYR A 250 -16.07 8.28 -11.58
CA TYR A 250 -16.39 9.70 -11.46
C TYR A 250 -15.72 10.35 -10.25
N ASP A 251 -15.32 9.54 -9.27
CA ASP A 251 -14.67 9.97 -8.04
C ASP A 251 -13.40 9.10 -7.83
N PRO A 252 -12.22 9.60 -8.22
CA PRO A 252 -10.97 8.83 -8.09
C PRO A 252 -10.62 8.51 -6.63
N THR A 253 -11.27 9.15 -5.65
CA THR A 253 -11.07 8.84 -4.22
C THR A 253 -11.97 7.70 -3.72
N ALA A 254 -12.86 7.16 -4.58
CA ALA A 254 -13.70 6.01 -4.27
C ALA A 254 -12.93 4.67 -4.41
N CYS A 255 -11.65 4.68 -4.07
CA CYS A 255 -10.78 3.50 -4.04
C CYS A 255 -9.79 3.60 -2.87
N PHE A 256 -9.23 2.46 -2.49
CA PHE A 256 -8.16 2.34 -1.51
C PHE A 256 -7.37 1.06 -1.78
N HIS A 257 -6.22 0.90 -1.17
CA HIS A 257 -5.41 -0.30 -1.38
C HIS A 257 -4.67 -0.76 -0.13
N GLY A 258 -4.26 -2.03 -0.15
CA GLY A 258 -3.31 -2.62 0.78
C GLY A 258 -2.02 -3.02 0.06
N THR A 259 -0.94 -3.07 0.79
CA THR A 259 0.39 -3.40 0.30
C THR A 259 0.84 -4.70 0.95
N PHE A 260 1.52 -5.56 0.21
CA PHE A 260 2.05 -6.82 0.75
C PHE A 260 3.48 -7.07 0.33
N MET A 261 4.18 -7.89 1.12
CA MET A 261 5.52 -8.38 0.83
C MET A 261 5.77 -9.71 1.52
N GLY A 262 6.40 -10.64 0.80
CA GLY A 262 6.91 -11.92 1.26
C GLY A 262 8.25 -12.30 0.64
N PHE A 263 8.84 -13.43 1.07
CA PHE A 263 10.12 -13.93 0.58
C PHE A 263 10.08 -15.45 0.35
#